data_a743191bf81eebbe7f65fc891a6d9cad
#
_entry.id   a743191bf81eebbe7f65fc891a6d9cad
#
_cell.length_a   1.000
_cell.length_b   1.000
_cell.length_c   1.000
_cell.angle_alpha   90.00
_cell.angle_beta   90.00
_cell.angle_gamma   90.00
#
_symmetry.space_group_name_H-M   'P 1'
#
loop_
_entity.id
_entity.type
_entity.pdbx_description
1 polymer ?
#
loop_
_entity_poly.entity_id
_entity_poly.type
_entity_poly.pdbx_seq_one_letter_code
_entity_poly.pdbx_strand_id
1 'polypeptide(L)'
;MRPASNHSIRFCPRRFDPEKGDRPTTENPQQPPVTADEQIDRANATGRTPVVFIHGLWLLPSSWDRWAAVFEHAGYVALTPGWPDDPDTVEEANAHPDVFAHKTVGQVADHFSAIIEKLDKAPAVLGHSFGGLLAQIIAGRGLSAATVAIDSAPLRGVLPLPISALRAAAPVLGNPANHHRAVPLTYEQFRYAFANAVDEDEAQQLYKEFAVPASGTPLFQAATANFNPWTQAKANSNNPDRGPMLIVSGENDHTVPPAISNAIFKKQSRNPGITETVTVPDRGHALVVDHGWREVCGVSLNFIKRWVQ
;
A
#
# COMPACT_ATOMS: atom_id res chain seq x y z
N MET A 1 -5.37 27.11 -20.75
CA MET A 1 -5.99 26.60 -19.52
C MET A 1 -7.21 25.78 -19.90
N ARG A 2 -7.15 24.45 -19.80
CA ARG A 2 -8.33 23.60 -19.96
C ARG A 2 -8.77 23.16 -18.56
N PRO A 3 -10.05 23.19 -18.21
CA PRO A 3 -10.52 22.81 -16.88
C PRO A 3 -10.37 21.30 -16.68
N ALA A 4 -10.00 20.90 -15.47
CA ALA A 4 -9.96 19.51 -15.04
C ALA A 4 -11.36 18.89 -15.16
N SER A 5 -11.50 17.86 -15.99
CA SER A 5 -12.77 17.17 -16.18
C SER A 5 -12.98 16.16 -15.04
N ASN A 6 -13.97 16.44 -14.22
CA ASN A 6 -14.56 15.46 -13.30
C ASN A 6 -15.31 14.42 -14.14
N HIS A 7 -14.68 13.30 -14.42
CA HIS A 7 -15.35 12.16 -15.07
C HIS A 7 -15.79 11.17 -13.99
N SER A 8 -17.05 11.27 -13.62
CA SER A 8 -17.75 10.18 -12.95
C SER A 8 -18.02 9.07 -13.98
N ILE A 9 -17.19 8.06 -13.99
CA ILE A 9 -17.36 6.90 -14.89
C ILE A 9 -18.37 5.96 -14.22
N ARG A 10 -19.60 5.91 -14.77
CA ARG A 10 -20.55 4.84 -14.43
C ARG A 10 -20.10 3.56 -15.11
N PHE A 11 -19.68 2.61 -14.32
CA PHE A 11 -19.33 1.27 -14.78
C PHE A 11 -20.60 0.45 -15.08
N CYS A 12 -20.67 -0.12 -16.28
CA CYS A 12 -21.65 -1.14 -16.66
C CYS A 12 -21.06 -2.52 -16.30
N PRO A 13 -21.65 -3.31 -15.39
CA PRO A 13 -21.07 -4.59 -15.00
C PRO A 13 -21.34 -5.65 -16.08
N ARG A 14 -20.30 -6.11 -16.77
CA ARG A 14 -20.39 -7.42 -17.43
C ARG A 14 -20.34 -8.49 -16.35
N ARG A 15 -21.39 -9.29 -16.27
CA ARG A 15 -21.48 -10.47 -15.37
C ARG A 15 -20.30 -11.40 -15.63
N PHE A 16 -19.54 -11.63 -14.60
CA PHE A 16 -18.49 -12.64 -14.52
C PHE A 16 -19.09 -13.87 -13.82
N ASP A 17 -18.83 -15.05 -14.36
CA ASP A 17 -19.39 -16.33 -13.88
C ASP A 17 -18.66 -16.77 -12.58
N PRO A 18 -19.36 -16.93 -11.44
CA PRO A 18 -18.71 -17.22 -10.16
C PRO A 18 -18.37 -18.69 -9.91
N GLU A 19 -18.64 -19.61 -10.84
CA GLU A 19 -18.52 -21.07 -10.57
C GLU A 19 -17.20 -21.74 -10.99
N LYS A 20 -16.19 -21.02 -11.41
CA LYS A 20 -14.84 -21.61 -11.54
C LYS A 20 -13.97 -21.15 -10.38
N GLY A 21 -14.23 -21.74 -9.21
CA GLY A 21 -13.43 -21.58 -8.03
C GLY A 21 -12.04 -22.20 -8.19
N ASP A 22 -11.02 -21.38 -8.35
CA ASP A 22 -9.67 -21.79 -8.00
C ASP A 22 -9.58 -21.86 -6.47
N ARG A 23 -9.50 -23.06 -5.94
CA ARG A 23 -9.04 -23.29 -4.57
C ARG A 23 -7.59 -22.76 -4.50
N PRO A 24 -7.21 -22.06 -3.45
CA PRO A 24 -5.80 -21.75 -3.24
C PRO A 24 -5.04 -23.08 -3.27
N THR A 25 -4.04 -23.16 -4.12
CA THR A 25 -3.06 -24.27 -4.10
C THR A 25 -2.44 -24.24 -2.71
N THR A 26 -2.64 -25.32 -1.95
CA THR A 26 -1.95 -25.56 -0.70
C THR A 26 -0.46 -25.38 -0.94
N GLU A 27 0.13 -24.34 -0.36
CA GLU A 27 1.56 -24.11 -0.37
C GLU A 27 2.24 -25.39 0.12
N ASN A 28 3.24 -25.82 -0.65
CA ASN A 28 4.11 -26.93 -0.24
C ASN A 28 4.97 -26.45 0.94
N PRO A 29 4.81 -27.02 2.15
CA PRO A 29 5.46 -26.48 3.37
C PRO A 29 6.99 -26.61 3.42
N GLN A 30 7.66 -26.86 2.31
CA GLN A 30 9.10 -27.18 2.25
C GLN A 30 9.93 -26.27 1.34
N GLN A 31 9.37 -25.25 0.72
CA GLN A 31 10.19 -24.27 0.01
C GLN A 31 10.43 -23.06 0.91
N PRO A 32 11.71 -22.65 1.09
CA PRO A 32 12.00 -21.40 1.79
C PRO A 32 11.37 -20.22 1.05
N PRO A 33 10.95 -19.18 1.75
CA PRO A 33 10.37 -18.00 1.13
C PRO A 33 11.35 -17.39 0.12
N VAL A 34 10.80 -16.87 -0.97
CA VAL A 34 11.58 -16.30 -2.06
C VAL A 34 12.14 -14.95 -1.62
N THR A 35 13.45 -14.83 -1.51
CA THR A 35 14.14 -13.62 -1.11
C THR A 35 13.93 -12.46 -2.11
N ALA A 36 14.15 -11.21 -1.67
CA ALA A 36 14.07 -10.05 -2.57
C ALA A 36 15.05 -10.17 -3.75
N ASP A 37 16.26 -10.70 -3.53
CA ASP A 37 17.25 -10.89 -4.61
C ASP A 37 16.78 -11.96 -5.62
N GLU A 38 16.20 -13.07 -5.18
CA GLU A 38 15.60 -14.07 -6.08
C GLU A 38 14.41 -13.52 -6.87
N GLN A 39 13.60 -12.65 -6.27
CA GLN A 39 12.52 -11.96 -6.97
C GLN A 39 13.07 -11.02 -8.06
N ILE A 40 14.15 -10.29 -7.79
CA ILE A 40 14.84 -9.42 -8.74
C ILE A 40 15.41 -10.24 -9.88
N ASP A 41 16.16 -11.31 -9.58
CA ASP A 41 16.76 -12.19 -10.60
C ASP A 41 15.70 -12.78 -11.51
N ARG A 42 14.58 -13.25 -10.94
CA ARG A 42 13.42 -13.72 -11.71
C ARG A 42 12.84 -12.62 -12.60
N ALA A 43 12.70 -11.42 -12.08
CA ALA A 43 12.14 -10.30 -12.84
C ALA A 43 13.03 -9.97 -14.05
N ASN A 44 14.32 -9.82 -13.84
CA ASN A 44 15.29 -9.51 -14.90
C ASN A 44 15.37 -10.64 -15.93
N ALA A 45 15.37 -11.93 -15.50
CA ALA A 45 15.40 -13.07 -16.39
C ALA A 45 14.18 -13.19 -17.31
N THR A 46 12.99 -12.76 -16.87
CA THR A 46 11.78 -12.86 -17.69
C THR A 46 11.68 -11.81 -18.78
N GLY A 47 12.37 -10.68 -18.64
CA GLY A 47 12.25 -9.51 -19.50
C GLY A 47 10.87 -8.85 -19.52
N ARG A 48 9.91 -9.35 -18.69
CA ARG A 48 8.58 -8.74 -18.50
C ARG A 48 8.71 -7.45 -17.69
N THR A 49 7.71 -6.59 -17.76
CA THR A 49 7.65 -5.39 -16.96
C THR A 49 7.41 -5.72 -15.49
N PRO A 50 8.29 -5.28 -14.57
CA PRO A 50 8.14 -5.55 -13.15
C PRO A 50 7.05 -4.68 -12.51
N VAL A 51 6.38 -5.25 -11.50
CA VAL A 51 5.44 -4.55 -10.62
C VAL A 51 5.85 -4.82 -9.18
N VAL A 52 6.17 -3.78 -8.44
CA VAL A 52 6.58 -3.86 -7.04
C VAL A 52 5.40 -3.47 -6.16
N PHE A 53 5.04 -4.36 -5.23
CA PHE A 53 3.99 -4.14 -4.25
C PHE A 53 4.58 -3.81 -2.89
N ILE A 54 4.06 -2.78 -2.22
CA ILE A 54 4.54 -2.31 -0.93
C ILE A 54 3.38 -2.31 0.07
N HIS A 55 3.45 -3.19 1.08
CA HIS A 55 2.42 -3.28 2.11
C HIS A 55 2.51 -2.13 3.12
N GLY A 56 1.44 -1.93 3.88
CA GLY A 56 1.36 -0.94 4.96
C GLY A 56 1.82 -1.50 6.32
N LEU A 57 1.70 -0.68 7.35
CA LEU A 57 1.85 -1.13 8.73
C LEU A 57 0.80 -2.19 9.06
N TRP A 58 1.13 -3.10 10.00
CA TRP A 58 0.30 -4.21 10.48
C TRP A 58 -0.04 -5.27 9.44
N LEU A 59 0.62 -5.27 8.28
CA LEU A 59 0.51 -6.28 7.23
C LEU A 59 1.89 -6.82 6.87
N LEU A 60 1.92 -7.96 6.19
CA LEU A 60 3.10 -8.57 5.58
C LEU A 60 2.96 -8.59 4.04
N PRO A 61 4.04 -8.95 3.31
CA PRO A 61 4.01 -9.15 1.86
C PRO A 61 2.88 -10.04 1.35
N SER A 62 2.49 -11.07 2.14
CA SER A 62 1.39 -12.00 1.82
C SER A 62 0.04 -11.31 1.57
N SER A 63 -0.16 -10.09 2.06
CA SER A 63 -1.34 -9.27 1.74
C SER A 63 -1.50 -8.99 0.23
N TRP A 64 -0.43 -9.16 -0.54
CA TRP A 64 -0.40 -8.92 -1.97
C TRP A 64 -0.45 -10.19 -2.84
N ASP A 65 -0.47 -11.41 -2.26
CA ASP A 65 -0.36 -12.67 -3.01
C ASP A 65 -1.44 -12.79 -4.09
N ARG A 66 -2.68 -12.47 -3.73
CA ARG A 66 -3.81 -12.47 -4.67
C ARG A 66 -3.65 -11.45 -5.80
N TRP A 67 -3.08 -10.29 -5.51
CA TRP A 67 -2.78 -9.25 -6.49
C TRP A 67 -1.64 -9.65 -7.42
N ALA A 68 -0.56 -10.19 -6.85
CA ALA A 68 0.59 -10.69 -7.59
C ALA A 68 0.15 -11.69 -8.65
N ALA A 69 -0.70 -12.67 -8.29
CA ALA A 69 -1.26 -13.65 -9.23
C ALA A 69 -2.04 -13.00 -10.38
N VAL A 70 -2.85 -11.96 -10.11
CA VAL A 70 -3.61 -11.24 -11.16
C VAL A 70 -2.68 -10.48 -12.10
N PHE A 71 -1.65 -9.82 -11.58
CA PHE A 71 -0.68 -9.09 -12.40
C PHE A 71 0.21 -10.02 -13.20
N GLU A 72 0.65 -11.14 -12.64
CA GLU A 72 1.37 -12.20 -13.36
C GLU A 72 0.55 -12.74 -14.55
N HIS A 73 -0.73 -13.00 -14.32
CA HIS A 73 -1.68 -13.43 -15.38
C HIS A 73 -1.88 -12.36 -16.47
N ALA A 74 -1.70 -11.09 -16.09
CA ALA A 74 -1.80 -9.96 -17.01
C ALA A 74 -0.50 -9.69 -17.80
N GLY A 75 0.56 -10.51 -17.60
CA GLY A 75 1.82 -10.43 -18.34
C GLY A 75 2.93 -9.65 -17.65
N TYR A 76 2.72 -9.17 -16.44
CA TYR A 76 3.76 -8.54 -15.63
C TYR A 76 4.59 -9.59 -14.86
N VAL A 77 5.65 -9.16 -14.20
CA VAL A 77 6.33 -9.95 -13.18
C VAL A 77 6.16 -9.24 -11.84
N ALA A 78 5.51 -9.91 -10.88
CA ALA A 78 5.21 -9.33 -9.59
C ALA A 78 6.36 -9.54 -8.60
N LEU A 79 6.71 -8.49 -7.86
CA LEU A 79 7.64 -8.51 -6.74
C LEU A 79 6.87 -8.03 -5.50
N THR A 80 6.92 -8.83 -4.45
CA THR A 80 6.31 -8.54 -3.14
C THR A 80 7.36 -8.59 -2.03
N PRO A 81 8.43 -7.76 -2.08
CA PRO A 81 9.43 -7.77 -1.03
C PRO A 81 8.86 -7.20 0.27
N GLY A 82 9.31 -7.76 1.40
CA GLY A 82 8.99 -7.23 2.73
C GLY A 82 9.69 -5.91 3.05
N TRP A 83 9.29 -5.28 4.14
CA TRP A 83 10.11 -4.27 4.77
C TRP A 83 11.38 -4.92 5.33
N PRO A 84 12.44 -4.14 5.65
CA PRO A 84 13.64 -4.73 6.24
C PRO A 84 13.32 -5.62 7.44
N ASP A 85 13.83 -6.84 7.43
CA ASP A 85 13.69 -7.86 8.49
C ASP A 85 12.23 -8.29 8.79
N ASP A 86 11.29 -8.10 7.85
CA ASP A 86 9.95 -8.66 8.02
C ASP A 86 10.01 -10.19 8.09
N PRO A 87 9.30 -10.80 9.04
CA PRO A 87 9.13 -12.25 9.08
C PRO A 87 8.29 -12.75 7.90
N ASP A 88 8.47 -14.02 7.56
CA ASP A 88 7.80 -14.63 6.42
C ASP A 88 6.32 -14.93 6.68
N THR A 89 5.96 -15.17 7.95
CA THR A 89 4.61 -15.57 8.35
C THR A 89 4.04 -14.71 9.46
N VAL A 90 2.71 -14.62 9.51
CA VAL A 90 1.98 -13.93 10.57
C VAL A 90 2.25 -14.59 11.95
N GLU A 91 2.43 -15.90 11.98
CA GLU A 91 2.75 -16.64 13.20
C GLU A 91 4.13 -16.23 13.74
N GLU A 92 5.15 -16.21 12.90
CA GLU A 92 6.51 -15.79 13.24
C GLU A 92 6.53 -14.30 13.66
N ALA A 93 5.84 -13.43 12.91
CA ALA A 93 5.72 -12.01 13.22
C ALA A 93 5.14 -11.78 14.63
N ASN A 94 4.11 -12.53 15.00
CA ASN A 94 3.49 -12.41 16.32
C ASN A 94 4.33 -13.06 17.42
N ALA A 95 5.16 -14.06 17.10
CA ALA A 95 6.10 -14.67 18.05
C ALA A 95 7.32 -13.76 18.32
N HIS A 96 7.75 -12.98 17.34
CA HIS A 96 8.95 -12.13 17.39
C HIS A 96 8.65 -10.66 17.08
N PRO A 97 7.77 -9.97 17.83
CA PRO A 97 7.31 -8.62 17.49
C PRO A 97 8.41 -7.56 17.42
N ASP A 98 9.51 -7.73 18.15
CA ASP A 98 10.57 -6.73 18.26
C ASP A 98 11.30 -6.48 16.93
N VAL A 99 11.23 -7.38 15.96
CA VAL A 99 11.81 -7.20 14.62
C VAL A 99 11.23 -5.99 13.88
N PHE A 100 10.00 -5.60 14.18
CA PHE A 100 9.34 -4.43 13.60
C PHE A 100 9.76 -3.11 14.25
N ALA A 101 10.42 -3.13 15.41
CA ALA A 101 10.79 -1.91 16.12
C ALA A 101 11.75 -1.03 15.30
N HIS A 102 11.75 0.28 15.59
CA HIS A 102 12.71 1.25 15.03
C HIS A 102 12.72 1.47 13.50
N LYS A 103 11.83 0.85 12.72
CA LYS A 103 11.77 1.05 11.27
C LYS A 103 11.31 2.48 10.96
N THR A 104 12.10 3.26 10.23
CA THR A 104 11.75 4.61 9.80
C THR A 104 11.24 4.63 8.37
N VAL A 105 10.42 5.63 8.01
CA VAL A 105 9.97 5.82 6.62
C VAL A 105 11.14 5.92 5.64
N GLY A 106 12.23 6.59 6.05
CA GLY A 106 13.43 6.75 5.21
C GLY A 106 14.14 5.44 4.97
N GLN A 107 14.41 4.65 6.02
CA GLN A 107 15.04 3.34 5.89
C GLN A 107 14.27 2.41 4.96
N VAL A 108 12.94 2.38 5.12
CA VAL A 108 12.10 1.51 4.26
C VAL A 108 12.06 2.04 2.83
N ALA A 109 11.97 3.36 2.62
CA ALA A 109 12.03 3.95 1.28
C ALA A 109 13.39 3.70 0.59
N ASP A 110 14.48 3.72 1.33
CA ASP A 110 15.83 3.43 0.81
C ASP A 110 15.97 1.94 0.45
N HIS A 111 15.43 1.06 1.29
CA HIS A 111 15.38 -0.38 1.02
C HIS A 111 14.66 -0.69 -0.30
N PHE A 112 13.42 -0.18 -0.49
CA PHE A 112 12.68 -0.40 -1.73
C PHE A 112 13.36 0.27 -2.93
N SER A 113 14.00 1.44 -2.76
CA SER A 113 14.78 2.06 -3.83
C SER A 113 15.93 1.18 -4.27
N ALA A 114 16.67 0.59 -3.32
CA ALA A 114 17.79 -0.31 -3.63
C ALA A 114 17.33 -1.60 -4.36
N ILE A 115 16.14 -2.11 -4.04
CA ILE A 115 15.52 -3.23 -4.78
C ILE A 115 15.21 -2.80 -6.22
N ILE A 116 14.56 -1.66 -6.39
CA ILE A 116 14.12 -1.15 -7.69
C ILE A 116 15.33 -0.81 -8.59
N GLU A 117 16.38 -0.25 -8.04
CA GLU A 117 17.60 0.09 -8.78
C GLU A 117 18.36 -1.13 -9.34
N LYS A 118 18.09 -2.35 -8.83
CA LYS A 118 18.63 -3.61 -9.37
C LYS A 118 17.79 -4.18 -10.52
N LEU A 119 16.61 -3.61 -10.82
CA LEU A 119 15.77 -4.07 -11.91
C LEU A 119 16.23 -3.48 -13.25
N ASP A 120 16.26 -4.31 -14.29
CA ASP A 120 16.62 -3.89 -15.65
C ASP A 120 15.60 -2.92 -16.27
N LYS A 121 14.37 -2.95 -15.79
CA LYS A 121 13.28 -2.08 -16.24
C LYS A 121 12.65 -1.34 -15.05
N ALA A 122 12.32 -0.07 -15.26
CA ALA A 122 11.57 0.70 -14.27
C ALA A 122 10.22 0.04 -13.98
N PRO A 123 9.89 -0.28 -12.73
CA PRO A 123 8.66 -0.97 -12.38
C PRO A 123 7.45 -0.05 -12.33
N ALA A 124 6.24 -0.63 -12.42
CA ALA A 124 5.09 -0.04 -11.76
C ALA A 124 5.21 -0.28 -10.24
N VAL A 125 4.80 0.71 -9.43
CA VAL A 125 4.85 0.60 -7.96
C VAL A 125 3.46 0.80 -7.39
N LEU A 126 2.97 -0.21 -6.66
CA LEU A 126 1.69 -0.15 -5.95
C LEU A 126 1.96 -0.19 -4.45
N GLY A 127 1.29 0.67 -3.69
CA GLY A 127 1.45 0.67 -2.24
C GLY A 127 0.14 0.96 -1.52
N HIS A 128 -0.07 0.28 -0.39
CA HIS A 128 -1.22 0.44 0.48
C HIS A 128 -0.83 1.11 1.79
N SER A 129 -1.64 2.04 2.27
CA SER A 129 -1.42 2.71 3.56
C SER A 129 -0.04 3.38 3.64
N PHE A 130 0.83 3.03 4.58
CA PHE A 130 2.23 3.48 4.58
C PHE A 130 3.00 3.03 3.33
N GLY A 131 2.68 1.86 2.75
CA GLY A 131 3.19 1.46 1.44
C GLY A 131 2.80 2.45 0.33
N GLY A 132 1.62 3.07 0.42
CA GLY A 132 1.18 4.13 -0.48
C GLY A 132 2.01 5.42 -0.33
N LEU A 133 2.40 5.78 0.88
CA LEU A 133 3.36 6.87 1.13
C LEU A 133 4.74 6.53 0.53
N LEU A 134 5.22 5.32 0.75
CA LEU A 134 6.49 4.83 0.19
C LEU A 134 6.47 4.83 -1.34
N ALA A 135 5.39 4.36 -1.96
CA ALA A 135 5.21 4.41 -3.41
C ALA A 135 5.28 5.86 -3.95
N GLN A 136 4.68 6.83 -3.25
CA GLN A 136 4.79 8.24 -3.61
C GLN A 136 6.21 8.79 -3.43
N ILE A 137 6.96 8.34 -2.42
CA ILE A 137 8.38 8.72 -2.22
C ILE A 137 9.23 8.18 -3.37
N ILE A 138 9.04 6.91 -3.73
CA ILE A 138 9.74 6.24 -4.85
C ILE A 138 9.43 6.94 -6.17
N ALA A 139 8.17 7.27 -6.43
CA ALA A 139 7.78 8.07 -7.58
C ALA A 139 8.47 9.45 -7.59
N GLY A 140 8.51 10.11 -6.43
CA GLY A 140 9.22 11.39 -6.26
C GLY A 140 10.74 11.30 -6.47
N ARG A 141 11.32 10.10 -6.36
CA ARG A 141 12.73 9.80 -6.69
C ARG A 141 12.92 9.52 -8.19
N GLY A 142 11.86 9.38 -8.97
CA GLY A 142 11.91 9.03 -10.40
C GLY A 142 12.16 7.54 -10.65
N LEU A 143 11.87 6.68 -9.68
CA LEU A 143 12.18 5.24 -9.71
C LEU A 143 10.98 4.36 -10.14
N SER A 144 9.83 4.95 -10.47
CA SER A 144 8.65 4.19 -10.92
C SER A 144 8.18 4.64 -12.30
N ALA A 145 7.85 3.69 -13.17
CA ALA A 145 7.25 3.94 -14.48
C ALA A 145 5.79 4.42 -14.35
N ALA A 146 5.05 3.90 -13.37
CA ALA A 146 3.72 4.37 -12.97
C ALA A 146 3.46 3.98 -11.51
N THR A 147 2.62 4.72 -10.79
CA THR A 147 2.39 4.54 -9.36
C THR A 147 0.91 4.45 -9.02
N VAL A 148 0.55 3.52 -8.13
CA VAL A 148 -0.78 3.47 -7.50
C VAL A 148 -0.61 3.58 -5.99
N ALA A 149 -1.19 4.63 -5.40
CA ALA A 149 -1.20 4.85 -3.95
C ALA A 149 -2.62 4.60 -3.43
N ILE A 150 -2.80 3.51 -2.68
CA ILE A 150 -4.09 3.01 -2.19
C ILE A 150 -4.21 3.36 -0.72
N ASP A 151 -5.25 4.10 -0.33
CA ASP A 151 -5.49 4.59 1.04
C ASP A 151 -4.18 5.04 1.71
N SER A 152 -3.44 5.88 0.98
CA SER A 152 -2.06 6.23 1.34
C SER A 152 -1.98 7.06 2.61
N ALA A 153 -1.08 6.67 3.52
CA ALA A 153 -0.72 7.51 4.66
C ALA A 153 -0.32 8.93 4.20
N PRO A 154 -0.62 9.97 5.01
CA PRO A 154 -0.37 11.34 4.64
C PRO A 154 1.13 11.67 4.57
N LEU A 155 1.51 12.45 3.55
CA LEU A 155 2.85 13.02 3.43
C LEU A 155 2.85 14.48 3.91
N ARG A 156 4.04 15.03 4.15
CA ARG A 156 4.21 16.45 4.49
C ARG A 156 3.45 17.36 3.50
N GLY A 157 2.69 18.30 4.03
CA GLY A 157 1.84 19.23 3.28
C GLY A 157 0.39 18.75 3.11
N VAL A 158 0.06 17.56 3.59
CA VAL A 158 -1.33 17.08 3.75
C VAL A 158 -1.79 17.47 5.14
N LEU A 159 -2.82 18.32 5.21
CA LEU A 159 -3.27 18.94 6.47
C LEU A 159 -4.50 18.30 7.12
N PRO A 160 -5.45 17.67 6.38
CA PRO A 160 -6.63 17.09 7.01
C PRO A 160 -6.24 16.07 8.09
N LEU A 161 -6.90 16.19 9.23
CA LEU A 161 -6.72 15.31 10.39
C LEU A 161 -8.09 14.89 10.93
N PRO A 162 -8.83 14.02 10.20
CA PRO A 162 -10.15 13.56 10.60
C PRO A 162 -10.11 12.84 11.96
N ILE A 163 -11.21 12.95 12.72
CA ILE A 163 -11.33 12.33 14.05
C ILE A 163 -11.18 10.80 13.96
N SER A 164 -11.71 10.17 12.91
CA SER A 164 -11.57 8.73 12.69
C SER A 164 -10.10 8.33 12.54
N ALA A 165 -9.32 9.07 11.77
CA ALA A 165 -7.88 8.83 11.61
C ALA A 165 -7.11 9.00 12.94
N LEU A 166 -7.44 10.02 13.72
CA LEU A 166 -6.87 10.21 15.05
C LEU A 166 -7.17 9.03 15.97
N ARG A 167 -8.44 8.54 15.95
CA ARG A 167 -8.84 7.37 16.74
C ARG A 167 -8.14 6.10 16.27
N ALA A 168 -7.97 5.89 14.96
CA ALA A 168 -7.24 4.76 14.41
C ALA A 168 -5.75 4.77 14.80
N ALA A 169 -5.13 5.95 14.86
CA ALA A 169 -3.73 6.12 15.25
C ALA A 169 -3.50 6.13 16.78
N ALA A 170 -4.55 6.32 17.58
CA ALA A 170 -4.45 6.47 19.04
C ALA A 170 -3.75 5.31 19.78
N PRO A 171 -3.91 4.03 19.39
CA PRO A 171 -3.18 2.92 20.01
C PRO A 171 -1.66 3.11 20.00
N VAL A 172 -1.14 3.75 18.97
CA VAL A 172 0.30 4.04 18.84
C VAL A 172 0.64 5.41 19.41
N LEU A 173 0.00 6.47 18.92
CA LEU A 173 0.37 7.86 19.24
C LEU A 173 0.00 8.26 20.67
N GLY A 174 -0.92 7.58 21.31
CA GLY A 174 -1.35 7.84 22.69
C GLY A 174 -0.28 7.53 23.75
N ASN A 175 0.77 6.78 23.39
CA ASN A 175 1.89 6.51 24.28
C ASN A 175 3.22 6.85 23.58
N PRO A 176 3.94 7.91 24.00
CA PRO A 176 5.23 8.30 23.39
C PRO A 176 6.29 7.19 23.39
N ALA A 177 6.23 6.23 24.34
CA ALA A 177 7.16 5.09 24.37
C ALA A 177 7.02 4.18 23.13
N ASN A 178 5.87 4.20 22.46
CA ASN A 178 5.62 3.44 21.24
C ASN A 178 6.44 3.95 20.03
N HIS A 179 7.02 5.14 20.13
CA HIS A 179 7.87 5.69 19.05
C HIS A 179 8.98 4.73 18.63
N HIS A 180 9.53 3.96 19.56
CA HIS A 180 10.65 3.04 19.31
C HIS A 180 10.28 1.56 19.46
N ARG A 181 8.98 1.23 19.48
CA ARG A 181 8.49 -0.13 19.72
C ARG A 181 7.72 -0.67 18.53
N ALA A 182 7.61 -1.97 18.49
CA ALA A 182 6.56 -2.66 17.76
C ALA A 182 5.25 -2.59 18.56
N VAL A 183 4.16 -2.29 17.89
CA VAL A 183 2.84 -2.12 18.51
C VAL A 183 1.84 -3.02 17.78
N PRO A 184 1.35 -4.09 18.41
CA PRO A 184 0.23 -4.87 17.89
C PRO A 184 -1.07 -4.09 18.08
N LEU A 185 -2.05 -4.35 17.23
CA LEU A 185 -3.43 -3.90 17.45
C LEU A 185 -4.24 -5.02 18.12
N THR A 186 -5.11 -4.67 19.07
CA THR A 186 -6.15 -5.62 19.51
C THR A 186 -7.16 -5.83 18.39
N TYR A 187 -8.00 -6.88 18.50
CA TYR A 187 -9.05 -7.12 17.52
C TYR A 187 -9.96 -5.89 17.34
N GLU A 188 -10.41 -5.26 18.43
CA GLU A 188 -11.29 -4.09 18.39
C GLU A 188 -10.61 -2.89 17.71
N GLN A 189 -9.31 -2.72 17.92
CA GLN A 189 -8.51 -1.68 17.27
C GLN A 189 -8.37 -1.95 15.77
N PHE A 190 -8.06 -3.19 15.40
CA PHE A 190 -8.00 -3.62 14.01
C PHE A 190 -9.37 -3.52 13.33
N ARG A 191 -10.43 -3.99 14.00
CA ARG A 191 -11.81 -3.90 13.53
C ARG A 191 -12.20 -2.46 13.22
N TYR A 192 -11.82 -1.53 14.09
CA TYR A 192 -12.09 -0.11 13.87
C TYR A 192 -11.24 0.49 12.74
N ALA A 193 -9.93 0.21 12.73
CA ALA A 193 -8.98 0.87 11.84
C ALA A 193 -8.96 0.28 10.43
N PHE A 194 -9.07 -1.04 10.28
CA PHE A 194 -8.95 -1.76 9.01
C PHE A 194 -10.28 -2.32 8.52
N ALA A 195 -11.00 -3.04 9.37
CA ALA A 195 -12.11 -3.89 9.00
C ALA A 195 -13.48 -3.28 9.33
N ASN A 196 -13.58 -1.95 9.37
CA ASN A 196 -14.81 -1.25 9.74
C ASN A 196 -15.95 -1.35 8.71
N ALA A 197 -15.62 -1.67 7.46
CA ALA A 197 -16.58 -1.72 6.35
C ALA A 197 -16.91 -3.16 5.89
N VAL A 198 -16.52 -4.18 6.66
CA VAL A 198 -16.88 -5.58 6.43
C VAL A 198 -17.72 -6.12 7.58
N ASP A 199 -18.33 -7.29 7.42
CA ASP A 199 -19.07 -7.93 8.51
C ASP A 199 -18.13 -8.48 9.60
N GLU A 200 -18.73 -9.00 10.68
CA GLU A 200 -17.97 -9.45 11.83
C GLU A 200 -17.14 -10.69 11.54
N ASP A 201 -17.69 -11.64 10.79
CA ASP A 201 -17.03 -12.90 10.46
C ASP A 201 -15.80 -12.65 9.56
N GLU A 202 -15.96 -11.81 8.55
CA GLU A 202 -14.85 -11.38 7.68
C GLU A 202 -13.80 -10.59 8.46
N ALA A 203 -14.21 -9.69 9.37
CA ALA A 203 -13.27 -8.92 10.18
C ALA A 203 -12.40 -9.82 11.07
N GLN A 204 -12.99 -10.86 11.69
CA GLN A 204 -12.26 -11.85 12.48
C GLN A 204 -11.29 -12.67 11.62
N GLN A 205 -11.73 -13.06 10.42
CA GLN A 205 -10.88 -13.77 9.47
C GLN A 205 -9.69 -12.91 9.05
N LEU A 206 -9.92 -11.65 8.64
CA LEU A 206 -8.86 -10.73 8.25
C LEU A 206 -7.86 -10.45 9.38
N TYR A 207 -8.35 -10.30 10.61
CA TYR A 207 -7.48 -10.12 11.78
C TYR A 207 -6.57 -11.33 12.00
N LYS A 208 -7.12 -12.54 11.93
CA LYS A 208 -6.37 -13.79 12.11
C LYS A 208 -5.36 -14.02 10.98
N GLU A 209 -5.74 -13.68 9.74
CA GLU A 209 -4.95 -13.97 8.54
C GLU A 209 -3.81 -12.97 8.32
N PHE A 210 -4.02 -11.67 8.68
CA PHE A 210 -3.11 -10.60 8.27
C PHE A 210 -2.51 -9.79 9.42
N ALA A 211 -3.14 -9.72 10.60
CA ALA A 211 -2.70 -8.77 11.62
C ALA A 211 -1.36 -9.16 12.25
N VAL A 212 -0.37 -8.28 12.11
CA VAL A 212 0.96 -8.40 12.72
C VAL A 212 1.30 -7.13 13.51
N PRO A 213 2.28 -7.16 14.42
CA PRO A 213 2.81 -5.94 15.03
C PRO A 213 3.42 -5.00 13.99
N ALA A 214 3.47 -3.71 14.27
CA ALA A 214 4.10 -2.74 13.38
C ALA A 214 4.94 -1.71 14.14
N SER A 215 5.94 -1.15 13.46
CA SER A 215 6.75 -0.05 14.01
C SER A 215 5.88 1.18 14.33
N GLY A 216 6.04 1.72 15.53
CA GLY A 216 5.42 3.00 15.87
C GLY A 216 6.08 4.19 15.19
N THR A 217 7.37 4.11 14.90
CA THR A 217 8.18 5.22 14.34
C THR A 217 7.53 5.89 13.12
N PRO A 218 7.07 5.18 12.08
CA PRO A 218 6.46 5.80 10.90
C PRO A 218 5.22 6.64 11.23
N LEU A 219 4.38 6.20 12.19
CA LEU A 219 3.22 6.97 12.61
C LEU A 219 3.62 8.30 13.27
N PHE A 220 4.61 8.29 14.17
CA PHE A 220 5.14 9.51 14.78
C PHE A 220 5.77 10.43 13.72
N GLN A 221 6.48 9.88 12.74
CA GLN A 221 7.04 10.64 11.63
C GLN A 221 5.95 11.31 10.77
N ALA A 222 4.88 10.57 10.45
CA ALA A 222 3.74 11.12 9.69
C ALA A 222 2.97 12.17 10.50
N ALA A 223 2.69 11.92 11.78
CA ALA A 223 1.98 12.85 12.66
C ALA A 223 2.71 14.19 12.82
N THR A 224 4.03 14.17 12.84
CA THR A 224 4.87 15.36 13.00
C THR A 224 5.38 15.95 11.68
N ALA A 225 5.06 15.34 10.54
CA ALA A 225 5.63 15.69 9.23
C ALA A 225 5.46 17.15 8.85
N ASN A 226 4.34 17.78 9.19
CA ASN A 226 4.05 19.17 8.86
C ASN A 226 4.83 20.18 9.71
N PHE A 227 5.31 19.76 10.87
CA PHE A 227 6.08 20.59 11.81
C PHE A 227 7.60 20.36 11.69
N ASN A 228 8.01 19.25 11.05
CA ASN A 228 9.41 18.88 10.88
C ASN A 228 9.88 19.11 9.44
N PRO A 229 10.73 20.12 9.15
CA PRO A 229 11.23 20.37 7.80
C PRO A 229 12.14 19.25 7.27
N TRP A 230 12.74 18.45 8.13
CA TRP A 230 13.61 17.31 7.80
C TRP A 230 12.89 15.97 7.83
N THR A 231 11.54 15.99 7.91
CA THR A 231 10.76 14.74 7.94
C THR A 231 11.09 13.84 6.77
N GLN A 232 11.16 12.54 7.04
CA GLN A 232 11.26 11.49 6.02
C GLN A 232 9.89 11.18 5.37
N ALA A 233 8.77 11.51 6.03
CA ALA A 233 7.43 11.36 5.50
C ALA A 233 7.10 12.47 4.47
N LYS A 234 7.94 12.63 3.46
CA LYS A 234 7.79 13.60 2.36
C LYS A 234 8.12 12.96 1.01
N ALA A 235 7.35 13.28 -0.01
CA ALA A 235 7.66 12.94 -1.40
C ALA A 235 7.98 14.21 -2.20
N ASN A 236 8.90 14.10 -3.16
CA ASN A 236 9.14 15.18 -4.13
C ASN A 236 8.04 15.18 -5.18
N SER A 237 6.90 15.78 -4.85
CA SER A 237 5.75 15.87 -5.75
C SER A 237 5.97 16.75 -6.98
N ASN A 238 7.10 17.47 -7.06
CA ASN A 238 7.44 18.34 -8.19
C ASN A 238 8.40 17.68 -9.20
N ASN A 239 8.88 16.47 -8.92
CA ASN A 239 9.75 15.77 -9.87
C ASN A 239 9.01 15.53 -11.20
N PRO A 240 9.45 16.08 -12.35
CA PRO A 240 8.79 15.87 -13.63
C PRO A 240 8.85 14.42 -14.10
N ASP A 241 9.84 13.66 -13.63
CA ASP A 241 10.06 12.24 -13.98
C ASP A 241 9.30 11.27 -13.06
N ARG A 242 8.37 11.79 -12.25
CA ARG A 242 7.57 10.99 -11.32
C ARG A 242 6.75 9.87 -11.99
N GLY A 243 6.45 10.01 -13.27
CA GLY A 243 5.51 9.14 -13.97
C GLY A 243 4.03 9.40 -13.60
N PRO A 244 3.09 8.72 -14.30
CA PRO A 244 1.66 8.75 -13.98
C PRO A 244 1.37 8.19 -12.58
N MET A 245 0.37 8.77 -11.90
CA MET A 245 -0.02 8.36 -10.55
C MET A 245 -1.54 8.24 -10.43
N LEU A 246 -2.00 7.13 -9.86
CA LEU A 246 -3.37 6.93 -9.41
C LEU A 246 -3.41 6.95 -7.87
N ILE A 247 -4.37 7.69 -7.32
CA ILE A 247 -4.70 7.69 -5.91
C ILE A 247 -6.05 7.01 -5.75
N VAL A 248 -6.07 5.88 -5.03
CA VAL A 248 -7.29 5.13 -4.71
C VAL A 248 -7.66 5.37 -3.26
N SER A 249 -8.94 5.58 -2.99
CA SER A 249 -9.48 5.81 -1.65
C SER A 249 -10.69 4.94 -1.39
N GLY A 250 -10.74 4.28 -0.24
CA GLY A 250 -11.96 3.68 0.29
C GLY A 250 -12.90 4.76 0.84
N GLU A 251 -14.18 4.72 0.45
CA GLU A 251 -15.16 5.74 0.87
C GLU A 251 -15.35 5.77 2.39
N ASN A 252 -15.34 4.59 3.02
CA ASN A 252 -15.62 4.40 4.47
C ASN A 252 -14.33 4.17 5.29
N ASP A 253 -13.15 4.48 4.75
CA ASP A 253 -11.89 4.29 5.46
C ASP A 253 -11.81 5.18 6.71
N HIS A 254 -11.63 4.54 7.88
CA HIS A 254 -11.44 5.23 9.15
C HIS A 254 -9.99 5.67 9.37
N THR A 255 -9.03 4.96 8.81
CA THR A 255 -7.58 5.21 8.99
C THR A 255 -7.09 6.31 8.05
N VAL A 256 -7.48 6.23 6.77
CA VAL A 256 -7.17 7.24 5.74
C VAL A 256 -8.47 7.70 5.07
N PRO A 257 -9.33 8.46 5.77
CA PRO A 257 -10.57 8.94 5.19
C PRO A 257 -10.38 9.71 3.88
N PRO A 258 -11.39 9.76 2.99
CA PRO A 258 -11.30 10.42 1.68
C PRO A 258 -10.78 11.86 1.72
N ALA A 259 -10.96 12.57 2.84
CA ALA A 259 -10.42 13.92 3.02
C ALA A 259 -8.88 13.96 2.94
N ILE A 260 -8.19 12.92 3.44
CA ILE A 260 -6.73 12.78 3.37
C ILE A 260 -6.34 12.45 1.92
N SER A 261 -6.96 11.45 1.30
CA SER A 261 -6.69 11.05 -0.10
C SER A 261 -6.93 12.19 -1.09
N ASN A 262 -8.00 12.96 -0.90
CA ASN A 262 -8.27 14.17 -1.70
C ASN A 262 -7.20 15.26 -1.51
N ALA A 263 -6.66 15.43 -0.31
CA ALA A 263 -5.58 16.39 -0.08
C ALA A 263 -4.25 15.91 -0.71
N ILE A 264 -3.98 14.60 -0.68
CA ILE A 264 -2.86 13.97 -1.40
C ILE A 264 -3.02 14.21 -2.90
N PHE A 265 -4.21 13.93 -3.46
CA PHE A 265 -4.51 14.19 -4.86
C PHE A 265 -4.26 15.67 -5.25
N LYS A 266 -4.80 16.62 -4.48
CA LYS A 266 -4.58 18.05 -4.72
C LYS A 266 -3.10 18.45 -4.67
N LYS A 267 -2.31 17.78 -3.85
CA LYS A 267 -0.87 18.03 -3.76
C LYS A 267 -0.15 17.44 -4.98
N GLN A 268 -0.43 16.20 -5.32
CA GLN A 268 0.21 15.48 -6.43
C GLN A 268 -0.20 16.01 -7.81
N SER A 269 -1.43 16.49 -7.97
CA SER A 269 -1.92 17.09 -9.22
C SER A 269 -1.32 18.45 -9.57
N ARG A 270 -0.46 19.02 -8.71
CA ARG A 270 0.39 20.18 -9.06
C ARG A 270 1.57 19.80 -9.95
N ASN A 271 1.92 18.53 -9.98
CA ASN A 271 2.90 18.00 -10.93
C ASN A 271 2.34 18.07 -12.35
N PRO A 272 3.15 18.41 -13.38
CA PRO A 272 2.69 18.43 -14.78
C PRO A 272 2.32 17.03 -15.31
N GLY A 273 2.84 15.96 -14.69
CA GLY A 273 2.52 14.58 -15.01
C GLY A 273 1.08 14.21 -14.59
N ILE A 274 0.59 13.13 -15.20
CA ILE A 274 -0.77 12.66 -14.95
C ILE A 274 -0.96 12.25 -13.49
N THR A 275 -2.03 12.74 -12.90
CA THR A 275 -2.52 12.33 -11.58
C THR A 275 -4.02 12.12 -11.66
N GLU A 276 -4.47 10.91 -11.34
CA GLU A 276 -5.87 10.53 -11.30
C GLU A 276 -6.27 10.12 -9.89
N THR A 277 -7.55 10.12 -9.59
CA THR A 277 -8.09 9.63 -8.32
C THR A 277 -9.38 8.85 -8.53
N VAL A 278 -9.56 7.82 -7.71
CA VAL A 278 -10.77 6.99 -7.67
C VAL A 278 -11.14 6.79 -6.21
N THR A 279 -12.42 6.98 -5.89
CA THR A 279 -12.98 6.56 -4.60
C THR A 279 -13.80 5.30 -4.83
N VAL A 280 -13.51 4.24 -4.08
CA VAL A 280 -14.21 2.97 -4.16
C VAL A 280 -15.30 2.98 -3.10
N PRO A 281 -16.59 2.89 -3.51
CA PRO A 281 -17.70 2.96 -2.57
C PRO A 281 -17.72 1.79 -1.60
N ASP A 282 -18.24 2.03 -0.40
CA ASP A 282 -18.45 1.04 0.65
C ASP A 282 -17.20 0.30 1.14
N ARG A 283 -15.98 0.79 0.84
CA ARG A 283 -14.71 0.16 1.27
C ARG A 283 -14.08 0.90 2.45
N GLY A 284 -13.55 0.10 3.39
CA GLY A 284 -12.69 0.56 4.48
C GLY A 284 -11.22 0.37 4.16
N HIS A 285 -10.37 0.47 5.17
CA HIS A 285 -8.90 0.39 5.01
C HIS A 285 -8.39 -0.99 4.58
N ALA A 286 -9.17 -2.08 4.79
CA ALA A 286 -8.82 -3.44 4.36
C ALA A 286 -9.07 -3.70 2.86
N LEU A 287 -9.38 -2.70 2.05
CA LEU A 287 -9.82 -2.82 0.65
C LEU A 287 -8.84 -3.58 -0.27
N VAL A 288 -7.60 -3.80 0.13
CA VAL A 288 -6.62 -4.62 -0.63
C VAL A 288 -6.72 -6.10 -0.30
N VAL A 289 -7.36 -6.48 0.82
CA VAL A 289 -7.46 -7.87 1.31
C VAL A 289 -8.89 -8.32 1.59
N ASP A 290 -9.87 -7.42 1.69
CA ASP A 290 -11.28 -7.73 1.94
C ASP A 290 -11.94 -8.44 0.74
N HIS A 291 -13.20 -8.88 0.89
CA HIS A 291 -13.97 -9.55 -0.16
C HIS A 291 -14.02 -8.79 -1.49
N GLY A 292 -13.89 -7.44 -1.47
CA GLY A 292 -13.93 -6.57 -2.66
C GLY A 292 -12.58 -6.26 -3.28
N TRP A 293 -11.49 -6.85 -2.81
CA TRP A 293 -10.14 -6.57 -3.28
C TRP A 293 -9.97 -6.67 -4.82
N ARG A 294 -10.75 -7.55 -5.48
CA ARG A 294 -10.68 -7.72 -6.94
C ARG A 294 -11.08 -6.47 -7.72
N GLU A 295 -12.02 -5.69 -7.22
CA GLU A 295 -12.44 -4.42 -7.82
C GLU A 295 -11.29 -3.41 -7.76
N VAL A 296 -10.68 -3.25 -6.60
CA VAL A 296 -9.55 -2.34 -6.37
C VAL A 296 -8.33 -2.75 -7.20
N CYS A 297 -8.06 -4.06 -7.26
CA CYS A 297 -7.03 -4.65 -8.11
C CYS A 297 -7.27 -4.35 -9.59
N GLY A 298 -8.52 -4.53 -10.06
CA GLY A 298 -8.91 -4.26 -11.44
C GLY A 298 -8.75 -2.78 -11.82
N VAL A 299 -9.15 -1.87 -10.94
CA VAL A 299 -8.94 -0.41 -11.14
C VAL A 299 -7.45 -0.10 -11.27
N SER A 300 -6.63 -0.64 -10.39
CA SER A 300 -5.19 -0.45 -10.37
C SER A 300 -4.51 -1.02 -11.61
N LEU A 301 -4.84 -2.27 -11.99
CA LEU A 301 -4.30 -2.92 -13.18
C LEU A 301 -4.68 -2.17 -14.46
N ASN A 302 -5.94 -1.72 -14.58
CA ASN A 302 -6.39 -0.95 -15.74
C ASN A 302 -5.66 0.39 -15.85
N PHE A 303 -5.32 1.02 -14.72
CA PHE A 303 -4.49 2.21 -14.73
C PHE A 303 -3.07 1.88 -15.24
N ILE A 304 -2.41 0.88 -14.67
CA ILE A 304 -1.05 0.49 -15.04
C ILE A 304 -0.95 0.15 -16.53
N LYS A 305 -1.88 -0.64 -17.07
CA LYS A 305 -1.91 -1.04 -18.50
C LYS A 305 -1.93 0.13 -19.49
N ARG A 306 -2.39 1.30 -19.08
CA ARG A 306 -2.39 2.49 -19.96
C ARG A 306 -1.01 3.12 -20.13
N TRP A 307 -0.10 2.87 -19.19
CA TRP A 307 1.17 3.59 -19.10
C TRP A 307 2.38 2.68 -19.16
N VAL A 308 2.23 1.41 -18.82
CA VAL A 308 3.33 0.46 -18.66
C VAL A 308 2.92 -0.85 -19.34
N GLN A 309 3.64 -1.24 -20.40
CA GLN A 309 3.42 -2.46 -21.19
C GLN A 309 4.62 -3.41 -21.08
#